data_d706ebfd25c849b02c83095892fccb73
#
_entry.id   d706ebfd25c849b02c83095892fccb73
#
_cell.length_a   1.000
_cell.length_b   1.000
_cell.length_c   1.000
_cell.angle_alpha   90.00
_cell.angle_beta   90.00
_cell.angle_gamma   90.00
#
_symmetry.space_group_name_H-M   'P 1'
#
loop_
_entity.id
_entity.type
_entity.pdbx_description
1 polymer ?
#
loop_
_entity_poly.entity_id
_entity_poly.type
_entity_poly.pdbx_seq_one_letter_code
_entity_poly.pdbx_strand_id
1 'polypeptide(L)'
;MTESNQRATQRVPFAEEVRFRAPQPYVGQGVDIGAGGVGVILPELLAIDTQVEIEIFGGVATAYGTVRWTAKDGDAYRIGIQFREEDWAIMELVESLRSQEG
;
A
#
# COMPACT_ATOMS: atom_id res chain seq x y z
N MET A 1 -14.52 1.03 -22.96
CA MET A 1 -13.68 2.00 -22.45
C MET A 1 -13.37 1.69 -21.02
N THR A 2 -12.32 2.13 -20.62
CA THR A 2 -11.67 1.57 -19.45
C THR A 2 -11.37 2.62 -18.43
N GLU A 3 -12.25 3.60 -18.34
CA GLU A 3 -12.06 4.69 -17.40
C GLU A 3 -11.96 4.18 -15.96
N SER A 4 -12.81 3.21 -15.63
CA SER A 4 -12.77 2.64 -14.30
C SER A 4 -11.45 1.90 -14.05
N ASN A 5 -10.93 1.22 -15.09
CA ASN A 5 -9.64 0.54 -14.92
C ASN A 5 -8.51 1.54 -14.74
N GLN A 6 -8.58 2.67 -15.45
CA GLN A 6 -7.58 3.72 -15.26
C GLN A 6 -7.64 4.28 -13.87
N ARG A 7 -8.84 4.45 -13.31
CA ARG A 7 -8.98 4.93 -11.94
C ARG A 7 -8.40 3.94 -10.95
N ALA A 8 -8.65 2.65 -11.16
CA ALA A 8 -8.17 1.62 -10.25
C ALA A 8 -6.65 1.54 -10.24
N THR A 9 -6.01 1.87 -11.35
CA THR A 9 -4.55 1.84 -11.44
C THR A 9 -3.91 3.19 -11.13
N GLN A 10 -4.71 4.23 -10.97
CA GLN A 10 -4.20 5.55 -10.65
C GLN A 10 -3.61 5.55 -9.25
N ARG A 11 -2.41 6.10 -9.11
CA ARG A 11 -1.70 6.06 -7.85
C ARG A 11 -1.30 7.48 -7.45
N VAL A 12 -1.24 7.70 -6.15
CA VAL A 12 -0.82 8.97 -5.60
C VAL A 12 0.32 8.75 -4.62
N PRO A 13 1.19 9.73 -4.42
CA PRO A 13 2.26 9.61 -3.41
C PRO A 13 1.66 9.37 -2.04
N PHE A 14 2.34 8.54 -1.24
CA PHE A 14 1.81 8.16 0.05
C PHE A 14 2.96 7.90 1.02
N ALA A 15 3.52 8.95 1.58
CA ALA A 15 4.72 8.87 2.42
C ALA A 15 4.32 8.73 3.90
N GLU A 16 3.54 7.69 4.20
CA GLU A 16 3.09 7.42 5.56
C GLU A 16 3.65 6.09 6.03
N GLU A 17 3.79 5.97 7.35
CA GLU A 17 4.17 4.69 7.93
C GLU A 17 3.08 3.66 7.67
N VAL A 18 3.49 2.48 7.23
CA VAL A 18 2.57 1.37 6.97
C VAL A 18 2.98 0.22 7.87
N ARG A 19 2.04 -0.25 8.67
CA ARG A 19 2.27 -1.42 9.51
C ARG A 19 1.54 -2.59 8.89
N PHE A 20 2.19 -3.75 8.86
CA PHE A 20 1.51 -4.91 8.33
C PHE A 20 2.02 -6.19 8.95
N ARG A 21 1.26 -7.24 8.77
CA ARG A 21 1.52 -8.56 9.34
C ARG A 21 1.60 -9.57 8.21
N ALA A 22 2.68 -10.39 8.19
CA ALA A 22 2.90 -11.29 7.07
C ALA A 22 3.84 -12.44 7.39
N PRO A 23 3.52 -13.35 8.29
CA PRO A 23 2.63 -13.34 9.46
C PRO A 23 3.19 -12.55 10.64
N GLN A 24 4.46 -12.18 10.61
CA GLN A 24 5.08 -11.37 11.65
C GLN A 24 4.76 -9.91 11.42
N PRO A 25 4.82 -9.08 12.46
CA PRO A 25 4.61 -7.65 12.25
C PRO A 25 5.81 -7.00 11.57
N TYR A 26 5.51 -6.08 10.66
CA TYR A 26 6.51 -5.28 9.96
C TYR A 26 6.06 -3.84 9.95
N VAL A 27 7.04 -2.93 9.88
CA VAL A 27 6.78 -1.51 9.73
C VAL A 27 7.56 -1.03 8.51
N GLY A 28 6.87 -0.43 7.57
CA GLY A 28 7.49 0.09 6.37
C GLY A 28 7.09 1.51 6.10
N GLN A 29 7.71 2.08 5.10
CA GLN A 29 7.44 3.45 4.65
C GLN A 29 6.67 3.36 3.35
N GLY A 30 5.49 3.98 3.31
CA GLY A 30 4.71 4.03 2.09
C GLY A 30 5.40 4.86 1.01
N VAL A 31 5.17 4.50 -0.23
CA VAL A 31 5.69 5.20 -1.40
C VAL A 31 4.54 5.78 -2.19
N ASP A 32 3.58 4.94 -2.53
CA ASP A 32 2.39 5.37 -3.27
C ASP A 32 1.25 4.44 -2.94
N ILE A 33 0.03 4.89 -3.24
CA ILE A 33 -1.17 4.10 -2.97
C ILE A 33 -2.21 4.38 -4.03
N GLY A 34 -3.01 3.37 -4.34
CA GLY A 34 -4.17 3.47 -5.22
C GLY A 34 -5.26 2.56 -4.72
N ALA A 35 -6.38 2.54 -5.40
CA ALA A 35 -7.48 1.68 -5.01
C ALA A 35 -7.12 0.21 -5.12
N GLY A 36 -6.18 -0.14 -5.98
CA GLY A 36 -5.78 -1.52 -6.20
C GLY A 36 -4.61 -2.00 -5.38
N GLY A 37 -3.89 -1.11 -4.68
CA GLY A 37 -2.75 -1.56 -3.92
C GLY A 37 -1.89 -0.44 -3.39
N VAL A 38 -0.79 -0.82 -2.74
CA VAL A 38 0.11 0.13 -2.09
C VAL A 38 1.55 -0.32 -2.32
N GLY A 39 2.43 0.65 -2.53
CA GLY A 39 3.87 0.41 -2.60
C GLY A 39 4.51 0.84 -1.30
N VAL A 40 5.41 0.02 -0.78
CA VAL A 40 6.09 0.28 0.50
C VAL A 40 7.56 -0.05 0.37
N ILE A 41 8.36 0.52 1.27
CA ILE A 41 9.78 0.20 1.39
C ILE A 41 9.98 -0.45 2.76
N LEU A 42 10.67 -1.58 2.76
CA LEU A 42 10.98 -2.35 3.97
C LEU A 42 12.46 -2.70 4.00
N PRO A 43 13.05 -2.81 5.19
CA PRO A 43 14.41 -3.36 5.27
C PRO A 43 14.46 -4.86 5.01
N GLU A 44 13.35 -5.57 5.11
CA GLU A 44 13.31 -7.02 4.88
C GLU A 44 12.63 -7.34 3.57
N LEU A 45 13.02 -8.46 2.98
CA LEU A 45 12.40 -8.97 1.76
C LEU A 45 11.23 -9.85 2.12
N LEU A 46 10.09 -9.60 1.49
CA LEU A 46 8.93 -10.49 1.56
C LEU A 46 8.77 -11.22 0.24
N ALA A 47 8.45 -12.49 0.32
CA ALA A 47 8.30 -13.31 -0.87
C ALA A 47 7.05 -12.92 -1.66
N ILE A 48 7.14 -13.06 -2.97
CA ILE A 48 5.97 -12.86 -3.83
C ILE A 48 4.91 -13.88 -3.43
N ASP A 49 3.64 -13.47 -3.47
CA ASP A 49 2.47 -14.23 -3.06
C ASP A 49 2.26 -14.29 -1.56
N THR A 50 3.10 -13.62 -0.76
CA THR A 50 2.85 -13.50 0.67
C THR A 50 1.56 -12.71 0.92
N GLN A 51 0.70 -13.25 1.78
CA GLN A 51 -0.54 -12.57 2.18
C GLN A 51 -0.22 -11.62 3.31
N VAL A 52 -0.77 -10.41 3.24
CA VAL A 52 -0.49 -9.38 4.23
C VAL A 52 -1.77 -8.72 4.70
N GLU A 53 -1.77 -8.33 5.96
CA GLU A 53 -2.78 -7.44 6.55
C GLU A 53 -2.11 -6.11 6.80
N ILE A 54 -2.69 -5.03 6.30
CA ILE A 54 -2.06 -3.71 6.28
C ILE A 54 -2.87 -2.76 7.12
N GLU A 55 -2.17 -2.01 7.99
CA GLU A 55 -2.76 -0.91 8.75
C GLU A 55 -2.11 0.39 8.32
N ILE A 56 -2.90 1.39 8.04
CA ILE A 56 -2.40 2.72 7.70
C ILE A 56 -3.08 3.75 8.58
N PHE A 57 -2.46 4.92 8.68
CA PHE A 57 -2.92 6.03 9.52
C PHE A 57 -3.14 5.58 10.97
N GLY A 58 -2.18 4.81 11.51
CA GLY A 58 -2.25 4.38 12.89
C GLY A 58 -3.38 3.41 13.17
N GLY A 59 -3.82 2.66 12.17
CA GLY A 59 -4.89 1.68 12.35
C GLY A 59 -6.27 2.21 12.01
N VAL A 60 -6.35 3.44 11.49
CA VAL A 60 -7.63 3.99 11.06
C VAL A 60 -8.20 3.18 9.91
N ALA A 61 -7.34 2.66 9.05
CA ALA A 61 -7.78 1.85 7.93
C ALA A 61 -6.98 0.55 7.89
N THR A 62 -7.65 -0.53 7.52
CA THR A 62 -7.03 -1.85 7.38
C THR A 62 -7.40 -2.42 6.02
N ALA A 63 -6.43 -3.04 5.37
CA ALA A 63 -6.66 -3.70 4.08
C ALA A 63 -5.93 -5.01 4.05
N TYR A 64 -6.32 -5.88 3.14
CA TYR A 64 -5.70 -7.19 2.96
C TYR A 64 -5.20 -7.30 1.53
N GLY A 65 -4.04 -7.89 1.37
CA GLY A 65 -3.47 -7.97 0.04
C GLY A 65 -2.42 -9.04 -0.09
N THR A 66 -1.76 -9.03 -1.23
CA THR A 66 -0.77 -10.03 -1.60
C THR A 66 0.43 -9.31 -2.21
N VAL A 67 1.63 -9.74 -1.83
CA VAL A 67 2.86 -9.22 -2.43
C VAL A 67 2.92 -9.67 -3.88
N ARG A 68 2.99 -8.71 -4.81
CA ARG A 68 2.99 -9.03 -6.24
C ARG A 68 4.36 -8.84 -6.90
N TRP A 69 5.15 -7.91 -6.39
CA TRP A 69 6.50 -7.72 -6.93
C TRP A 69 7.39 -7.16 -5.84
N THR A 70 8.68 -7.37 -6.01
CA THR A 70 9.69 -6.83 -5.12
C THR A 70 10.86 -6.35 -5.96
N ALA A 71 11.57 -5.35 -5.44
CA ALA A 71 12.77 -4.84 -6.09
C ALA A 71 13.72 -4.36 -5.01
N LYS A 72 15.00 -4.59 -5.20
CA LYS A 72 15.99 -4.10 -4.28
C LYS A 72 16.16 -2.59 -4.47
N ASP A 73 16.29 -1.87 -3.38
CA ASP A 73 16.38 -0.42 -3.38
C ASP A 73 17.41 -0.02 -2.32
N GLY A 74 18.69 0.04 -2.72
CA GLY A 74 19.78 0.27 -1.78
C GLY A 74 19.84 -0.85 -0.77
N ASP A 75 19.77 -0.50 0.52
CA ASP A 75 19.81 -1.49 1.61
C ASP A 75 18.42 -1.98 1.97
N ALA A 76 17.41 -1.55 1.24
CA ALA A 76 16.03 -1.90 1.54
C ALA A 76 15.39 -2.56 0.32
N TYR A 77 14.10 -2.85 0.43
CA TYR A 77 13.35 -3.48 -0.65
C TYR A 77 12.08 -2.69 -0.88
N ARG A 78 11.77 -2.47 -2.15
CA ARG A 78 10.54 -1.84 -2.56
C ARG A 78 9.56 -2.96 -2.89
N ILE A 79 8.38 -2.91 -2.30
CA ILE A 79 7.45 -4.02 -2.36
C ILE A 79 6.10 -3.49 -2.83
N GLY A 80 5.55 -4.15 -3.86
CA GLY A 80 4.22 -3.81 -4.35
C GLY A 80 3.22 -4.80 -3.85
N ILE A 81 2.16 -4.29 -3.20
CA ILE A 81 1.11 -5.10 -2.61
C ILE A 81 -0.18 -4.80 -3.34
N GLN A 82 -0.82 -5.84 -3.86
CA GLN A 82 -2.12 -5.73 -4.50
C GLN A 82 -3.18 -6.03 -3.48
N PHE A 83 -4.15 -5.13 -3.31
CA PHE A 83 -5.27 -5.38 -2.41
C PHE A 83 -6.11 -6.53 -2.94
N ARG A 84 -6.70 -7.29 -2.01
CA ARG A 84 -7.58 -8.41 -2.36
C ARG A 84 -8.78 -7.91 -3.16
N GLU A 85 -9.29 -6.75 -2.79
CA GLU A 85 -10.37 -6.08 -3.51
C GLU A 85 -10.02 -4.60 -3.60
N GLU A 86 -10.46 -3.94 -4.66
CA GLU A 86 -10.26 -2.50 -4.76
C GLU A 86 -10.85 -1.82 -3.53
N ASP A 87 -10.11 -0.88 -2.98
CA ASP A 87 -10.49 -0.23 -1.74
C ASP A 87 -10.63 1.28 -1.97
N TRP A 88 -11.82 1.69 -2.38
CA TRP A 88 -12.10 3.09 -2.65
C TRP A 88 -12.26 3.89 -1.37
N ALA A 89 -12.64 3.22 -0.26
CA ALA A 89 -12.73 3.90 1.03
C ALA A 89 -11.37 4.38 1.49
N ILE A 90 -10.34 3.57 1.27
CA ILE A 90 -8.97 3.99 1.56
C ILE A 90 -8.59 5.22 0.72
N MET A 91 -8.97 5.22 -0.55
CA MET A 91 -8.65 6.36 -1.40
C MET A 91 -9.37 7.63 -0.96
N GLU A 92 -10.62 7.51 -0.53
CA GLU A 92 -11.33 8.66 0.01
C GLU A 92 -10.63 9.21 1.26
N LEU A 93 -10.16 8.32 2.13
CA LEU A 93 -9.45 8.72 3.32
C LEU A 93 -8.15 9.44 2.97
N VAL A 94 -7.39 8.89 2.03
CA VAL A 94 -6.13 9.49 1.58
C VAL A 94 -6.38 10.89 1.02
N GLU A 95 -7.39 11.03 0.17
CA GLU A 95 -7.69 12.33 -0.43
C GLU A 95 -8.14 13.32 0.63
N SER A 96 -8.93 12.87 1.60
CA SER A 96 -9.40 13.73 2.67
C SER A 96 -8.24 14.29 3.47
N LEU A 97 -7.28 13.44 3.82
CA LEU A 97 -6.13 13.86 4.61
C LEU A 97 -5.19 14.76 3.82
N ARG A 98 -5.04 14.51 2.53
CA ARG A 98 -4.22 15.38 1.68
C ARG A 98 -4.85 16.77 1.58
N SER A 99 -6.17 16.83 1.49
CA SER A 99 -6.86 18.12 1.41
C SER A 99 -6.64 18.93 2.67
N GLN A 100 -6.56 18.28 3.82
CA GLN A 100 -6.34 18.99 5.08
C GLN A 100 -4.95 19.57 5.18
N GLU A 101 -3.98 18.96 4.52
CA GLU A 101 -2.61 19.42 4.54
C GLU A 101 -2.38 20.62 3.62
N GLY A 102 -3.19 20.73 2.60
CA GLY A 102 -3.09 21.77 1.61
C GLY A 102 -3.62 23.07 2.08
#